data_0a5262f7140769174d3a3ef9b513a3d5
#
_entry.id   0a5262f7140769174d3a3ef9b513a3d5
#
_cell.length_a   1.000
_cell.length_b   1.000
_cell.length_c   1.000
_cell.angle_alpha   90.00
_cell.angle_beta   90.00
_cell.angle_gamma   90.00
#
_symmetry.space_group_name_H-M   'P 1'
#
loop_
_entity.id
_entity.type
_entity.pdbx_description
1 polymer ?
#
loop_
_entity_poly.entity_id
_entity_poly.type
_entity_poly.pdbx_seq_one_letter_code
_entity_poly.pdbx_strand_id
1 'polypeptide(L)'
;MAEKFYITTAIPYVNARPHVGFALEAIQADVVARFMRILGRDVWFLSGTDEHGAKISRAAQAAGKDVREFVDEHAELFKKLLAVLGISNDDFIRTSDENRHFPGAAALWRLISKNGDLVKKTYQGLYCVGHEAFVTEKDLVRGKCVDHNAEPERLEEENYFFRLSRYAGKIKRAIESGELKIIPETRRNEILTLIESG
;
A
#
# COMPACT_ATOMS: atom_id res chain seq x y z
N MET A 1 -4.03 -8.36 31.87
CA MET A 1 -3.45 -7.46 30.83
C MET A 1 -4.58 -7.07 29.89
N ALA A 2 -4.65 -5.79 29.46
CA ALA A 2 -5.64 -5.37 28.47
C ALA A 2 -5.41 -6.14 27.16
N GLU A 3 -6.50 -6.48 26.48
CA GLU A 3 -6.40 -7.12 25.17
C GLU A 3 -5.88 -6.13 24.12
N LYS A 4 -4.88 -6.57 23.36
CA LYS A 4 -4.23 -5.72 22.36
C LYS A 4 -5.12 -5.54 21.13
N PHE A 5 -5.15 -4.33 20.62
CA PHE A 5 -5.83 -3.99 19.38
C PHE A 5 -4.90 -3.15 18.48
N TYR A 6 -4.65 -3.62 17.27
CA TYR A 6 -3.81 -2.95 16.29
C TYR A 6 -4.66 -2.50 15.11
N ILE A 7 -4.52 -1.24 14.72
CA ILE A 7 -5.21 -0.65 13.57
C ILE A 7 -4.26 0.19 12.73
N THR A 8 -4.42 0.12 11.42
CA THR A 8 -3.66 0.91 10.45
C THR A 8 -4.58 1.60 9.46
N THR A 9 -4.13 2.72 8.89
CA THR A 9 -4.66 3.25 7.63
C THR A 9 -3.87 2.67 6.45
N ALA A 10 -4.36 2.84 5.22
CA ALA A 10 -3.48 2.83 4.07
C ALA A 10 -2.45 3.96 4.20
N ILE A 11 -1.28 3.77 3.61
CA ILE A 11 -0.22 4.78 3.55
C ILE A 11 -0.20 5.39 2.14
N PRO A 12 -0.61 6.66 1.97
CA PRO A 12 -0.71 7.27 0.65
C PRO A 12 0.66 7.58 0.05
N TYR A 13 0.74 7.59 -1.28
CA TYR A 13 1.89 8.15 -2.00
C TYR A 13 1.98 9.65 -1.77
N VAL A 14 3.20 10.14 -1.57
CA VAL A 14 3.49 11.59 -1.38
C VAL A 14 3.70 12.33 -2.70
N ASN A 15 3.19 11.82 -3.82
CA ASN A 15 3.27 12.46 -5.13
C ASN A 15 2.34 13.68 -5.30
N ALA A 16 1.41 13.89 -4.35
CA ALA A 16 0.48 15.01 -4.32
C ALA A 16 0.13 15.39 -2.87
N ARG A 17 -0.53 16.52 -2.71
CA ARG A 17 -1.05 16.94 -1.40
C ARG A 17 -2.15 15.99 -0.91
N PRO A 18 -2.34 15.83 0.42
CA PRO A 18 -3.43 15.04 0.97
C PRO A 18 -4.79 15.58 0.50
N HIS A 19 -5.73 14.69 0.28
CA HIS A 19 -7.08 15.00 -0.16
C HIS A 19 -8.15 14.41 0.78
N VAL A 20 -9.41 14.74 0.54
CA VAL A 20 -10.54 14.33 1.39
C VAL A 20 -10.67 12.81 1.57
N GLY A 21 -10.26 12.01 0.57
CA GLY A 21 -10.28 10.55 0.67
C GLY A 21 -9.38 10.03 1.79
N PHE A 22 -8.16 10.54 1.89
CA PHE A 22 -7.27 10.19 3.00
C PHE A 22 -7.81 10.68 4.34
N ALA A 23 -8.35 11.91 4.38
CA ALA A 23 -8.96 12.45 5.60
C ALA A 23 -10.11 11.55 6.10
N LEU A 24 -10.99 11.09 5.19
CA LEU A 24 -12.09 10.18 5.52
C LEU A 24 -11.58 8.87 6.13
N GLU A 25 -10.60 8.24 5.50
CA GLU A 25 -10.02 6.99 6.00
C GLU A 25 -9.39 7.16 7.38
N ALA A 26 -8.60 8.24 7.57
CA ALA A 26 -7.98 8.53 8.85
C ALA A 26 -9.01 8.76 9.97
N ILE A 27 -10.11 9.47 9.68
CA ILE A 27 -11.21 9.69 10.64
C ILE A 27 -11.89 8.35 10.96
N GLN A 28 -12.17 7.51 9.97
CA GLN A 28 -12.81 6.21 10.21
C GLN A 28 -11.92 5.32 11.10
N ALA A 29 -10.63 5.27 10.84
CA ALA A 29 -9.68 4.52 11.67
C ALA A 29 -9.60 5.10 13.10
N ASP A 30 -9.60 6.42 13.24
CA ASP A 30 -9.55 7.10 14.53
C ASP A 30 -10.80 6.84 15.38
N VAL A 31 -11.99 6.83 14.76
CA VAL A 31 -13.24 6.45 15.44
C VAL A 31 -13.14 5.05 16.02
N VAL A 32 -12.63 4.09 15.26
CA VAL A 32 -12.45 2.71 15.74
C VAL A 32 -11.38 2.65 16.84
N ALA A 33 -10.25 3.33 16.68
CA ALA A 33 -9.18 3.36 17.68
C ALA A 33 -9.70 3.93 19.02
N ARG A 34 -10.40 5.06 18.99
CA ARG A 34 -11.01 5.68 20.18
C ARG A 34 -12.04 4.78 20.83
N PHE A 35 -12.91 4.15 20.03
CA PHE A 35 -13.92 3.22 20.55
C PHE A 35 -13.26 2.05 21.28
N MET A 36 -12.21 1.45 20.69
CA MET A 36 -11.48 0.34 21.34
C MET A 36 -10.78 0.80 22.62
N ARG A 37 -10.24 2.02 22.68
CA ARG A 37 -9.67 2.60 23.91
C ARG A 37 -10.74 2.77 25.01
N ILE A 38 -11.94 3.24 24.65
CA ILE A 38 -13.08 3.35 25.59
C ILE A 38 -13.46 1.98 26.15
N LEU A 39 -13.36 0.91 25.35
CA LEU A 39 -13.57 -0.46 25.80
C LEU A 39 -12.41 -1.03 26.65
N GLY A 40 -11.39 -0.23 26.97
CA GLY A 40 -10.25 -0.64 27.80
C GLY A 40 -9.21 -1.51 27.08
N ARG A 41 -9.18 -1.48 25.74
CA ARG A 41 -8.17 -2.19 24.95
C ARG A 41 -6.83 -1.43 24.95
N ASP A 42 -5.74 -2.17 24.85
CA ASP A 42 -4.40 -1.64 24.56
C ASP A 42 -4.26 -1.42 23.06
N VAL A 43 -4.51 -0.17 22.61
CA VAL A 43 -4.62 0.16 21.19
C VAL A 43 -3.33 0.75 20.68
N TRP A 44 -2.85 0.22 19.55
CA TRP A 44 -1.80 0.84 18.74
C TRP A 44 -2.36 1.21 17.36
N PHE A 45 -2.40 2.52 17.08
CA PHE A 45 -2.88 3.06 15.82
C PHE A 45 -1.72 3.64 15.00
N LEU A 46 -1.41 3.00 13.87
CA LEU A 46 -0.35 3.38 12.95
C LEU A 46 -0.92 3.99 11.68
N SER A 47 -0.38 5.13 11.27
CA SER A 47 -0.53 5.72 9.94
C SER A 47 0.85 5.96 9.32
N GLY A 48 0.92 6.48 8.10
CA GLY A 48 2.21 6.74 7.46
C GLY A 48 2.10 7.27 6.04
N THR A 49 3.25 7.28 5.35
CA THR A 49 3.36 7.66 3.93
C THR A 49 4.18 6.64 3.16
N ASP A 50 3.78 6.39 1.91
CA ASP A 50 4.55 5.61 0.94
C ASP A 50 5.38 6.58 0.08
N GLU A 51 6.72 6.44 0.16
CA GLU A 51 7.66 7.45 -0.28
C GLU A 51 8.60 6.97 -1.40
N HIS A 52 8.28 5.87 -2.06
CA HIS A 52 9.04 5.32 -3.17
C HIS A 52 8.21 5.22 -4.44
N GLY A 53 8.89 5.01 -5.58
CA GLY A 53 8.27 4.76 -6.86
C GLY A 53 8.41 5.87 -7.90
N ALA A 54 8.17 5.49 -9.16
CA ALA A 54 8.37 6.36 -10.32
C ALA A 54 7.46 7.59 -10.32
N LYS A 55 6.26 7.49 -9.75
CA LYS A 55 5.31 8.61 -9.66
C LYS A 55 5.87 9.76 -8.82
N ILE A 56 6.51 9.43 -7.70
CA ILE A 56 7.10 10.41 -6.78
C ILE A 56 8.30 11.10 -7.46
N SER A 57 9.19 10.32 -8.09
CA SER A 57 10.34 10.86 -8.81
C SER A 57 9.91 11.82 -9.93
N ARG A 58 8.88 11.45 -10.70
CA ARG A 58 8.33 12.32 -11.77
C ARG A 58 7.67 13.58 -11.20
N ALA A 59 6.94 13.47 -10.07
CA ALA A 59 6.33 14.63 -9.43
C ALA A 59 7.38 15.61 -8.89
N ALA A 60 8.44 15.10 -8.26
CA ALA A 60 9.56 15.91 -7.79
C ALA A 60 10.26 16.62 -8.94
N GLN A 61 10.55 15.91 -10.04
CA GLN A 61 11.13 16.49 -11.25
C GLN A 61 10.24 17.57 -11.85
N ALA A 62 8.94 17.34 -11.96
CA ALA A 62 7.98 18.34 -12.46
C ALA A 62 7.90 19.59 -11.56
N ALA A 63 8.14 19.44 -10.26
CA ALA A 63 8.24 20.54 -9.30
C ALA A 63 9.61 21.23 -9.28
N GLY A 64 10.59 20.72 -10.02
CA GLY A 64 11.97 21.26 -10.04
C GLY A 64 12.71 21.04 -8.71
N LYS A 65 12.35 19.99 -7.96
CA LYS A 65 12.90 19.69 -6.63
C LYS A 65 13.70 18.40 -6.60
N ASP A 66 14.63 18.34 -5.65
CA ASP A 66 15.21 17.06 -5.24
C ASP A 66 14.12 16.11 -4.68
N VAL A 67 14.24 14.83 -4.97
CA VAL A 67 13.23 13.83 -4.57
C VAL A 67 13.06 13.77 -3.05
N ARG A 68 14.16 13.84 -2.30
CA ARG A 68 14.14 13.79 -0.83
C ARG A 68 13.44 15.00 -0.24
N GLU A 69 13.79 16.19 -0.72
CA GLU A 69 13.16 17.44 -0.31
C GLU A 69 11.65 17.42 -0.60
N PHE A 70 11.26 17.00 -1.81
CA PHE A 70 9.87 16.89 -2.20
C PHE A 70 9.08 15.95 -1.29
N VAL A 71 9.63 14.79 -1.00
CA VAL A 71 9.04 13.78 -0.13
C VAL A 71 8.91 14.28 1.30
N ASP A 72 9.94 14.91 1.85
CA ASP A 72 9.92 15.46 3.21
C ASP A 72 8.83 16.52 3.37
N GLU A 73 8.71 17.44 2.42
CA GLU A 73 7.66 18.45 2.45
C GLU A 73 6.25 17.85 2.41
N HIS A 74 6.04 16.86 1.53
CA HIS A 74 4.72 16.24 1.37
C HIS A 74 4.36 15.39 2.59
N ALA A 75 5.29 14.62 3.15
CA ALA A 75 5.06 13.86 4.37
C ALA A 75 4.60 14.76 5.54
N GLU A 76 5.21 15.95 5.65
CA GLU A 76 4.79 16.92 6.67
C GLU A 76 3.37 17.48 6.43
N LEU A 77 2.91 17.58 5.17
CA LEU A 77 1.52 17.95 4.89
C LEU A 77 0.53 16.90 5.37
N PHE A 78 0.86 15.59 5.22
CA PHE A 78 0.03 14.50 5.75
C PHE A 78 0.00 14.52 7.28
N LYS A 79 1.14 14.69 7.95
CA LYS A 79 1.20 14.83 9.42
C LYS A 79 0.38 16.02 9.91
N LYS A 80 0.51 17.17 9.26
CA LYS A 80 -0.27 18.37 9.59
C LYS A 80 -1.78 18.13 9.45
N LEU A 81 -2.21 17.41 8.40
CA LEU A 81 -3.62 17.09 8.23
C LEU A 81 -4.13 16.22 9.38
N LEU A 82 -3.38 15.16 9.77
CA LEU A 82 -3.75 14.32 10.92
C LEU A 82 -3.88 15.15 12.20
N ALA A 83 -2.94 16.05 12.45
CA ALA A 83 -2.97 16.94 13.61
C ALA A 83 -4.19 17.90 13.59
N VAL A 84 -4.50 18.51 12.44
CA VAL A 84 -5.66 19.41 12.30
C VAL A 84 -6.98 18.67 12.51
N LEU A 85 -7.07 17.42 12.07
CA LEU A 85 -8.24 16.56 12.26
C LEU A 85 -8.31 15.96 13.67
N GLY A 86 -7.29 16.15 14.52
CA GLY A 86 -7.22 15.59 15.86
C GLY A 86 -7.13 14.07 15.87
N ILE A 87 -6.54 13.46 14.84
CA ILE A 87 -6.35 12.01 14.74
C ILE A 87 -5.43 11.54 15.85
N SER A 88 -5.83 10.49 16.56
CA SER A 88 -5.15 9.96 17.74
C SER A 88 -4.18 8.80 17.43
N ASN A 89 -3.54 8.84 16.26
CA ASN A 89 -2.53 7.86 15.91
C ASN A 89 -1.34 7.89 16.88
N ASP A 90 -0.90 6.71 17.29
CA ASP A 90 0.23 6.55 18.20
C ASP A 90 1.57 6.68 17.47
N ASP A 91 1.57 6.39 16.17
CA ASP A 91 2.78 6.42 15.37
C ASP A 91 2.50 6.81 13.91
N PHE A 92 3.55 7.33 13.26
CA PHE A 92 3.54 7.67 11.84
C PHE A 92 4.81 7.15 11.19
N ILE A 93 4.68 6.15 10.32
CA ILE A 93 5.81 5.54 9.61
C ILE A 93 6.02 6.17 8.25
N ARG A 94 7.26 6.38 7.86
CA ARG A 94 7.67 6.77 6.52
C ARG A 94 8.43 5.63 5.88
N THR A 95 8.06 5.24 4.66
CA THR A 95 8.74 4.11 4.00
C THR A 95 10.18 4.43 3.62
N SER A 96 10.56 5.71 3.55
CA SER A 96 11.94 6.17 3.35
C SER A 96 12.78 6.22 4.63
N ASP A 97 12.22 5.90 5.80
CA ASP A 97 12.95 5.92 7.08
C ASP A 97 13.92 4.73 7.17
N GLU A 98 15.20 5.03 6.99
CA GLU A 98 16.28 4.04 7.00
C GLU A 98 16.49 3.39 8.37
N ASN A 99 16.12 4.06 9.46
CA ASN A 99 16.33 3.57 10.81
C ASN A 99 15.16 2.73 11.34
N ARG A 100 13.95 3.03 10.89
CA ARG A 100 12.72 2.40 11.41
C ARG A 100 12.09 1.43 10.42
N HIS A 101 11.87 1.87 9.16
CA HIS A 101 11.19 1.07 8.16
C HIS A 101 12.11 0.03 7.50
N PHE A 102 13.30 0.44 7.04
CA PHE A 102 14.20 -0.44 6.30
C PHE A 102 14.61 -1.71 7.06
N PRO A 103 14.93 -1.67 8.38
CA PRO A 103 15.28 -2.90 9.09
C PRO A 103 14.14 -3.92 9.12
N GLY A 104 12.90 -3.45 9.30
CA GLY A 104 11.70 -4.30 9.30
C GLY A 104 11.43 -4.90 7.92
N ALA A 105 11.44 -4.09 6.87
CA ALA A 105 11.27 -4.52 5.49
C ALA A 105 12.34 -5.54 5.09
N ALA A 106 13.62 -5.27 5.42
CA ALA A 106 14.71 -6.18 5.14
C ALA A 106 14.60 -7.51 5.92
N ALA A 107 14.12 -7.48 7.16
CA ALA A 107 13.91 -8.69 7.95
C ALA A 107 12.80 -9.56 7.33
N LEU A 108 11.67 -8.95 6.92
CA LEU A 108 10.59 -9.65 6.23
C LEU A 108 11.06 -10.22 4.90
N TRP A 109 11.79 -9.44 4.10
CA TRP A 109 12.38 -9.90 2.84
C TRP A 109 13.25 -11.15 3.03
N ARG A 110 14.15 -11.13 4.01
CA ARG A 110 15.01 -12.28 4.32
C ARG A 110 14.19 -13.51 4.72
N LEU A 111 13.13 -13.33 5.49
CA LEU A 111 12.25 -14.41 5.92
C LEU A 111 11.53 -15.07 4.74
N ILE A 112 10.86 -14.29 3.90
CA ILE A 112 10.15 -14.82 2.72
C ILE A 112 11.11 -15.42 1.69
N SER A 113 12.31 -14.85 1.55
CA SER A 113 13.38 -15.41 0.70
C SER A 113 13.85 -16.77 1.23
N LYS A 114 14.10 -16.89 2.55
CA LYS A 114 14.48 -18.14 3.20
C LYS A 114 13.41 -19.23 3.05
N ASN A 115 12.15 -18.86 3.04
CA ASN A 115 11.03 -19.78 2.81
C ASN A 115 10.89 -20.22 1.34
N GLY A 116 11.70 -19.68 0.43
CA GLY A 116 11.64 -20.00 -1.00
C GLY A 116 10.41 -19.38 -1.69
N ASP A 117 9.87 -18.31 -1.14
CA ASP A 117 8.69 -17.62 -1.70
C ASP A 117 9.04 -16.54 -2.71
N LEU A 118 10.33 -16.24 -2.88
CA LEU A 118 10.82 -15.34 -3.91
C LEU A 118 11.45 -16.11 -5.06
N VAL A 119 11.15 -15.69 -6.27
CA VAL A 119 11.76 -16.20 -7.50
C VAL A 119 12.21 -15.04 -8.37
N LYS A 120 13.46 -15.09 -8.83
CA LYS A 120 14.00 -14.11 -9.76
C LYS A 120 13.64 -14.50 -11.19
N LYS A 121 13.06 -13.60 -11.96
CA LYS A 121 12.66 -13.82 -13.36
C LYS A 121 12.89 -12.55 -14.17
N THR A 122 13.30 -12.73 -15.43
CA THR A 122 13.21 -11.67 -16.42
C THR A 122 11.77 -11.58 -16.92
N TYR A 123 11.22 -10.40 -16.90
CA TYR A 123 9.89 -10.10 -17.43
C TYR A 123 9.98 -9.03 -18.50
N GLN A 124 9.33 -9.30 -19.62
CA GLN A 124 9.15 -8.33 -20.72
C GLN A 124 7.67 -8.07 -20.89
N GLY A 125 7.28 -6.81 -20.97
CA GLY A 125 5.88 -6.47 -21.15
C GLY A 125 5.64 -4.98 -21.37
N LEU A 126 4.36 -4.65 -21.52
CA LEU A 126 3.88 -3.29 -21.59
C LEU A 126 3.65 -2.77 -20.16
N TYR A 127 4.40 -1.78 -19.75
CA TYR A 127 4.31 -1.20 -18.41
C TYR A 127 3.52 0.11 -18.44
N CYS A 128 2.43 0.17 -17.69
CA CYS A 128 1.68 1.40 -17.50
C CYS A 128 2.15 2.14 -16.25
N VAL A 129 2.76 3.29 -16.45
CA VAL A 129 3.28 4.12 -15.35
C VAL A 129 2.18 4.59 -14.41
N GLY A 130 0.96 4.82 -14.94
CA GLY A 130 -0.20 5.20 -14.14
C GLY A 130 -0.65 4.11 -13.18
N HIS A 131 -0.64 2.84 -13.61
CA HIS A 131 -0.93 1.68 -12.77
C HIS A 131 0.27 1.22 -11.93
N GLU A 132 1.50 1.65 -12.28
CA GLU A 132 2.76 1.09 -11.75
C GLU A 132 2.80 -0.45 -11.91
N ALA A 133 2.24 -0.96 -13.01
CA ALA A 133 2.09 -2.38 -13.28
C ALA A 133 2.22 -2.69 -14.77
N PHE A 134 2.56 -3.93 -15.05
CA PHE A 134 2.46 -4.45 -16.41
C PHE A 134 1.00 -4.61 -16.81
N VAL A 135 0.70 -4.22 -18.03
CA VAL A 135 -0.64 -4.32 -18.64
C VAL A 135 -0.57 -5.22 -19.86
N THR A 136 -1.71 -5.79 -20.20
CA THR A 136 -1.85 -6.62 -21.41
C THR A 136 -2.51 -5.82 -22.54
N GLU A 137 -2.48 -6.34 -23.77
CA GLU A 137 -3.18 -5.70 -24.89
C GLU A 137 -4.68 -5.54 -24.65
N LYS A 138 -5.28 -6.39 -23.80
CA LYS A 138 -6.70 -6.31 -23.41
C LYS A 138 -7.02 -5.08 -22.55
N ASP A 139 -6.02 -4.55 -21.86
CA ASP A 139 -6.14 -3.38 -21.00
C ASP A 139 -5.94 -2.07 -21.79
N LEU A 140 -5.76 -2.18 -23.12
CA LEU A 140 -5.50 -1.05 -23.99
C LEU A 140 -6.66 -0.80 -24.96
N VAL A 141 -6.97 0.49 -25.16
CA VAL A 141 -7.85 0.96 -26.23
C VAL A 141 -7.06 1.86 -27.15
N ARG A 142 -6.97 1.50 -28.42
CA ARG A 142 -6.18 2.21 -29.45
C ARG A 142 -4.69 2.40 -29.01
N GLY A 143 -4.12 1.36 -28.37
CA GLY A 143 -2.72 1.40 -27.90
C GLY A 143 -2.50 2.15 -26.61
N LYS A 144 -3.54 2.68 -25.97
CA LYS A 144 -3.44 3.44 -24.70
C LYS A 144 -4.16 2.73 -23.57
N CYS A 145 -3.60 2.86 -22.38
CA CYS A 145 -4.22 2.39 -21.16
C CYS A 145 -5.60 3.04 -20.96
N VAL A 146 -6.62 2.24 -20.71
CA VAL A 146 -8.03 2.69 -20.59
C VAL A 146 -8.19 3.73 -19.48
N ASP A 147 -7.54 3.50 -18.33
CA ASP A 147 -7.72 4.35 -17.15
C ASP A 147 -6.87 5.64 -17.19
N HIS A 148 -5.69 5.57 -17.79
CA HIS A 148 -4.73 6.67 -17.77
C HIS A 148 -4.59 7.41 -19.11
N ASN A 149 -5.22 6.89 -20.18
CA ASN A 149 -5.14 7.43 -21.55
C ASN A 149 -3.68 7.69 -22.03
N ALA A 150 -2.74 6.89 -21.51
CA ALA A 150 -1.30 6.98 -21.79
C ALA A 150 -0.82 5.71 -22.52
N GLU A 151 0.13 5.85 -23.43
CA GLU A 151 0.79 4.71 -24.05
C GLU A 151 1.69 4.01 -23.04
N PRO A 152 1.59 2.68 -22.87
CA PRO A 152 2.49 1.96 -21.99
C PRO A 152 3.90 1.86 -22.60
N GLU A 153 4.89 1.85 -21.71
CA GLU A 153 6.29 1.68 -22.08
C GLU A 153 6.64 0.20 -22.24
N ARG A 154 7.43 -0.17 -23.25
CA ARG A 154 8.00 -1.52 -23.30
C ARG A 154 9.16 -1.59 -22.32
N LEU A 155 9.04 -2.46 -21.33
CA LEU A 155 10.06 -2.68 -20.32
C LEU A 155 10.48 -4.15 -20.33
N GLU A 156 11.80 -4.35 -20.24
CA GLU A 156 12.41 -5.62 -19.90
C GLU A 156 13.19 -5.42 -18.61
N GLU A 157 12.82 -6.16 -17.57
CA GLU A 157 13.53 -6.08 -16.30
C GLU A 157 13.66 -7.46 -15.65
N GLU A 158 14.78 -7.67 -14.96
CA GLU A 158 14.96 -8.80 -14.09
C GLU A 158 14.52 -8.40 -12.69
N ASN A 159 13.48 -9.07 -12.17
CA ASN A 159 12.91 -8.72 -10.89
C ASN A 159 12.58 -9.93 -10.03
N TYR A 160 12.33 -9.70 -8.74
CA TYR A 160 11.88 -10.73 -7.81
C TYR A 160 10.37 -10.79 -7.77
N PHE A 161 9.84 -12.00 -7.90
CA PHE A 161 8.40 -12.27 -7.85
C PHE A 161 8.08 -13.09 -6.60
N PHE A 162 7.06 -12.66 -5.86
CA PHE A 162 6.53 -13.40 -4.74
C PHE A 162 5.58 -14.49 -5.23
N ARG A 163 5.72 -15.71 -4.71
CA ARG A 163 4.90 -16.87 -5.11
C ARG A 163 3.52 -16.83 -4.45
N LEU A 164 2.74 -15.81 -4.77
CA LEU A 164 1.42 -15.55 -4.15
C LEU A 164 0.46 -16.75 -4.28
N SER A 165 0.47 -17.44 -5.41
CA SER A 165 -0.38 -18.61 -5.66
C SER A 165 -0.22 -19.75 -4.64
N ARG A 166 0.95 -19.89 -4.00
CA ARG A 166 1.15 -20.87 -2.91
C ARG A 166 0.26 -20.61 -1.69
N TYR A 167 -0.19 -19.39 -1.52
CA TYR A 167 -0.98 -18.93 -0.38
C TYR A 167 -2.47 -18.87 -0.68
N ALA A 168 -2.88 -18.94 -1.95
CA ALA A 168 -4.26 -18.79 -2.40
C ALA A 168 -5.24 -19.68 -1.61
N GLY A 169 -4.97 -20.99 -1.52
CA GLY A 169 -5.83 -21.92 -0.80
C GLY A 169 -5.87 -21.67 0.73
N LYS A 170 -4.79 -21.17 1.34
CA LYS A 170 -4.77 -20.83 2.76
C LYS A 170 -5.59 -19.57 3.02
N ILE A 171 -5.43 -18.54 2.18
CA ILE A 171 -6.18 -17.29 2.27
C ILE A 171 -7.67 -17.56 2.07
N LYS A 172 -8.05 -18.34 1.06
CA LYS A 172 -9.44 -18.73 0.80
C LYS A 172 -10.08 -19.37 2.04
N ARG A 173 -9.42 -20.36 2.63
CA ARG A 173 -9.93 -21.02 3.87
C ARG A 173 -10.08 -20.03 5.03
N ALA A 174 -9.12 -19.13 5.23
CA ALA A 174 -9.21 -18.14 6.30
C ALA A 174 -10.39 -17.17 6.10
N ILE A 175 -10.69 -16.79 4.86
CA ILE A 175 -11.86 -15.95 4.52
C ILE A 175 -13.16 -16.73 4.73
N GLU A 176 -13.24 -17.97 4.25
CA GLU A 176 -14.44 -18.80 4.34
C GLU A 176 -14.77 -19.18 5.79
N SER A 177 -13.77 -19.44 6.63
CA SER A 177 -13.94 -19.74 8.06
C SER A 177 -14.24 -18.52 8.92
N GLY A 178 -14.08 -17.29 8.40
CA GLY A 178 -14.23 -16.04 9.14
C GLY A 178 -13.02 -15.66 10.00
N GLU A 179 -11.93 -16.41 9.95
CA GLU A 179 -10.64 -16.06 10.59
C GLU A 179 -10.09 -14.75 9.99
N LEU A 180 -10.20 -14.58 8.65
CA LEU A 180 -9.92 -13.35 7.96
C LEU A 180 -11.25 -12.70 7.52
N LYS A 181 -11.63 -11.63 8.21
CA LYS A 181 -12.86 -10.90 7.91
C LYS A 181 -12.61 -9.77 6.94
N ILE A 182 -13.35 -9.76 5.82
CA ILE A 182 -13.29 -8.71 4.79
C ILE A 182 -14.62 -7.96 4.77
N ILE A 183 -14.56 -6.64 4.84
CA ILE A 183 -15.73 -5.76 4.86
C ILE A 183 -15.52 -4.65 3.81
N PRO A 184 -16.51 -4.28 3.01
CA PRO A 184 -17.86 -4.89 2.89
C PRO A 184 -17.82 -6.22 2.14
N GLU A 185 -18.92 -6.95 2.14
CA GLU A 185 -19.03 -8.28 1.52
C GLU A 185 -18.75 -8.27 0.01
N THR A 186 -19.03 -7.17 -0.68
CA THR A 186 -18.66 -7.00 -2.09
C THR A 186 -17.15 -7.16 -2.30
N ARG A 187 -16.32 -6.62 -1.42
CA ARG A 187 -14.86 -6.77 -1.49
C ARG A 187 -14.42 -8.20 -1.16
N ARG A 188 -15.12 -8.88 -0.25
CA ARG A 188 -14.90 -10.30 0.02
C ARG A 188 -15.11 -11.15 -1.24
N ASN A 189 -16.19 -10.91 -1.95
CA ASN A 189 -16.52 -11.64 -3.18
C ASN A 189 -15.51 -11.37 -4.30
N GLU A 190 -15.09 -10.13 -4.48
CA GLU A 190 -14.02 -9.76 -5.44
C GLU A 190 -12.73 -10.54 -5.19
N ILE A 191 -12.29 -10.61 -3.92
CA ILE A 191 -11.06 -11.31 -3.55
C ILE A 191 -11.19 -12.82 -3.75
N LEU A 192 -12.33 -13.41 -3.40
CA LEU A 192 -12.56 -14.84 -3.63
C LEU A 192 -12.56 -15.18 -5.12
N THR A 193 -13.21 -14.36 -5.94
CA THR A 193 -13.20 -14.50 -7.40
C THR A 193 -11.77 -14.40 -7.96
N LEU A 194 -10.97 -13.44 -7.47
CA LEU A 194 -9.58 -13.29 -7.89
C LEU A 194 -8.74 -14.54 -7.53
N ILE A 195 -8.92 -15.09 -6.32
CA ILE A 195 -8.22 -16.31 -5.88
C ILE A 195 -8.63 -17.52 -6.74
N GLU A 196 -9.87 -17.60 -7.19
CA GLU A 196 -10.38 -18.71 -8.01
C GLU A 196 -9.99 -18.60 -9.48
N SER A 197 -9.73 -17.41 -9.97
CA SER A 197 -9.31 -17.18 -11.36
C SER A 197 -7.81 -17.47 -11.61
N GLY A 198 -6.99 -17.62 -10.57
CA GLY A 198 -5.59 -18.05 -10.67
C GLY A 198 -4.63 -16.89 -10.63
#